data_6ceeb8ed79d11ea6e1428a86a50960f0
#
_entry.id   6ceeb8ed79d11ea6e1428a86a50960f0
#
_cell.length_a   1.000
_cell.length_b   1.000
_cell.length_c   1.000
_cell.angle_alpha   90.00
_cell.angle_beta   90.00
_cell.angle_gamma   90.00
#
_symmetry.space_group_name_H-M   'P 1'
#
loop_
_entity.id
_entity.type
_entity.pdbx_description
1 polymer ?
#
loop_
_entity_poly.entity_id
_entity_poly.type
_entity_poly.pdbx_seq_one_letter_code
_entity_poly.pdbx_strand_id
1 'polypeptide(L)'
;MAKMTLQSIATRNQTTIASLEPNFGKRVAKWLSECNKLHLPILIYSGYRSISEQAKLYRDYQAGKIGGPVAAPGESFHNYGLAIDYVPLMLTKFGYQLAWGDSNAYLKAQKIGYNHQLTPIDGESCHIQDARFKTFADIPKGLIK
;
A
#
# COMPACT_ATOMS: atom_id res chain seq x y z
N MET A 1 11.36 -23.06 1.13
CA MET A 1 11.03 -21.61 1.20
C MET A 1 11.44 -21.03 2.53
N ALA A 2 12.04 -19.85 2.52
CA ALA A 2 12.38 -19.17 3.76
C ALA A 2 11.11 -18.77 4.51
N LYS A 3 11.12 -18.88 5.84
CA LYS A 3 10.01 -18.39 6.67
C LYS A 3 9.95 -16.88 6.60
N MET A 4 8.74 -16.33 6.58
CA MET A 4 8.53 -14.89 6.73
C MET A 4 8.63 -14.56 8.23
N THR A 5 9.68 -13.82 8.60
CA THR A 5 9.96 -13.45 9.99
C THR A 5 9.65 -11.98 10.21
N LEU A 6 9.56 -11.58 11.48
CA LEU A 6 9.40 -10.15 11.82
C LEU A 6 10.51 -9.31 11.20
N GLN A 7 11.76 -9.82 11.21
CA GLN A 7 12.90 -9.09 10.63
C GLN A 7 12.75 -8.93 9.11
N SER A 8 12.38 -10.00 8.40
CA SER A 8 12.22 -9.92 6.94
C SER A 8 11.05 -9.03 6.54
N ILE A 9 9.96 -9.06 7.31
CA ILE A 9 8.80 -8.20 7.11
C ILE A 9 9.20 -6.73 7.32
N ALA A 10 9.90 -6.44 8.43
CA ALA A 10 10.34 -5.07 8.73
C ALA A 10 11.25 -4.52 7.64
N THR A 11 12.18 -5.32 7.15
CA THR A 11 13.11 -4.92 6.09
C THR A 11 12.35 -4.60 4.79
N ARG A 12 11.41 -5.46 4.40
CA ARG A 12 10.59 -5.23 3.20
C ARG A 12 9.73 -3.96 3.35
N ASN A 13 9.12 -3.77 4.52
CA ASN A 13 8.29 -2.58 4.77
C ASN A 13 9.12 -1.31 4.71
N GLN A 14 10.32 -1.30 5.30
CA GLN A 14 11.22 -0.15 5.27
C GLN A 14 11.63 0.21 3.84
N THR A 15 11.94 -0.79 3.02
CA THR A 15 12.30 -0.59 1.61
C THR A 15 11.14 0.06 0.84
N THR A 16 9.92 -0.45 1.03
CA THR A 16 8.75 0.09 0.36
C THR A 16 8.46 1.52 0.82
N ILE A 17 8.50 1.78 2.13
CA ILE A 17 8.27 3.12 2.69
C ILE A 17 9.31 4.12 2.17
N ALA A 18 10.56 3.69 2.02
CA ALA A 18 11.62 4.56 1.48
C ALA A 18 11.37 4.98 0.03
N SER A 19 10.53 4.25 -0.70
CA SER A 19 10.17 4.60 -2.08
C SER A 19 9.09 5.68 -2.16
N LEU A 20 8.44 6.03 -1.04
CA LEU A 20 7.29 6.92 -1.01
C LEU A 20 7.71 8.39 -0.97
N GLU A 21 6.74 9.26 -1.27
CA GLU A 21 6.91 10.70 -1.05
C GLU A 21 7.18 10.91 0.45
N PRO A 22 8.13 11.81 0.82
CA PRO A 22 8.63 11.87 2.21
C PRO A 22 7.56 12.12 3.28
N ASN A 23 6.63 13.03 3.04
CA ASN A 23 5.56 13.33 4.01
C ASN A 23 4.63 12.14 4.18
N PHE A 24 4.19 11.56 3.06
CA PHE A 24 3.32 10.39 3.07
C PHE A 24 4.04 9.20 3.69
N GLY A 25 5.30 8.98 3.34
CA GLY A 25 6.11 7.90 3.90
C GLY A 25 6.23 7.97 5.42
N LYS A 26 6.40 9.16 5.99
CA LYS A 26 6.43 9.34 7.44
C LYS A 26 5.10 8.96 8.10
N ARG A 27 3.99 9.33 7.47
CA ARG A 27 2.66 8.99 8.00
C ARG A 27 2.37 7.49 7.86
N VAL A 28 2.81 6.87 6.79
CA VAL A 28 2.70 5.41 6.62
C VAL A 28 3.53 4.69 7.71
N ALA A 29 4.73 5.17 7.99
CA ALA A 29 5.56 4.57 9.04
C ALA A 29 4.90 4.66 10.42
N LYS A 30 4.27 5.79 10.73
CA LYS A 30 3.54 5.96 12.00
C LYS A 30 2.31 5.06 12.07
N TRP A 31 1.58 4.95 10.96
CA TRP A 31 0.43 4.05 10.85
C TRP A 31 0.86 2.60 11.08
N LEU A 32 1.94 2.17 10.44
CA LEU A 32 2.47 0.82 10.58
C LEU A 32 2.88 0.53 12.04
N SER A 33 3.53 1.51 12.68
CA SER A 33 3.93 1.39 14.08
C SER A 33 2.71 1.24 14.99
N GLU A 34 1.65 2.00 14.75
CA GLU A 34 0.43 1.90 15.54
C GLU A 34 -0.26 0.54 15.31
N CYS A 35 -0.31 0.06 14.07
CA CYS A 35 -0.83 -1.27 13.76
C CYS A 35 -0.06 -2.35 14.53
N ASN A 36 1.26 -2.26 14.54
CA ASN A 36 2.11 -3.22 15.26
C ASN A 36 1.84 -3.21 16.77
N LYS A 37 1.65 -2.03 17.35
CA LYS A 37 1.31 -1.90 18.78
C LYS A 37 -0.03 -2.54 19.13
N LEU A 38 -0.94 -2.56 18.19
CA LEU A 38 -2.28 -3.15 18.36
C LEU A 38 -2.33 -4.61 17.89
N HIS A 39 -1.17 -5.24 17.74
CA HIS A 39 -1.04 -6.65 17.33
C HIS A 39 -1.67 -6.93 15.96
N LEU A 40 -1.54 -5.98 15.05
CA LEU A 40 -2.00 -6.11 13.67
C LEU A 40 -0.79 -6.05 12.74
N PRO A 41 -0.09 -7.19 12.55
CA PRO A 41 1.09 -7.21 11.68
C PRO A 41 0.69 -7.07 10.22
N ILE A 42 1.49 -6.31 9.46
CA ILE A 42 1.19 -5.94 8.08
C ILE A 42 2.44 -6.07 7.22
N LEU A 43 2.27 -6.57 6.01
CA LEU A 43 3.28 -6.50 4.96
C LEU A 43 2.82 -5.48 3.91
N ILE A 44 3.64 -4.46 3.68
CA ILE A 44 3.43 -3.48 2.60
C ILE A 44 4.20 -4.02 1.38
N TYR A 45 3.47 -4.42 0.33
CA TYR A 45 4.10 -5.08 -0.80
C TYR A 45 4.22 -4.20 -2.04
N SER A 46 3.58 -3.03 -2.07
CA SER A 46 3.67 -2.10 -3.19
C SER A 46 3.64 -0.66 -2.68
N GLY A 47 4.52 0.18 -3.21
CA GLY A 47 4.60 1.60 -2.88
C GLY A 47 4.69 2.43 -4.15
N TYR A 48 5.81 3.11 -4.36
CA TYR A 48 6.02 3.87 -5.58
C TYR A 48 6.01 2.96 -6.81
N ARG A 49 5.33 3.41 -7.84
CA ARG A 49 5.27 2.74 -9.15
C ARG A 49 5.53 3.78 -10.22
N SER A 50 6.51 3.53 -11.09
CA SER A 50 6.84 4.47 -12.16
C SER A 50 5.71 4.57 -13.19
N ILE A 51 5.74 5.66 -13.97
CA ILE A 51 4.80 5.86 -15.07
C ILE A 51 4.91 4.70 -16.08
N SER A 52 6.14 4.25 -16.38
CA SER A 52 6.33 3.14 -17.32
C SER A 52 5.79 1.81 -16.78
N GLU A 53 5.96 1.55 -15.49
CA GLU A 53 5.38 0.38 -14.86
C GLU A 53 3.85 0.41 -14.89
N GLN A 54 3.26 1.60 -14.63
CA GLN A 54 1.82 1.79 -14.71
C GLN A 54 1.31 1.57 -16.13
N ALA A 55 2.05 2.06 -17.13
CA ALA A 55 1.70 1.88 -18.53
C ALA A 55 1.66 0.39 -18.91
N LYS A 56 2.62 -0.40 -18.42
CA LYS A 56 2.63 -1.84 -18.67
C LYS A 56 1.41 -2.52 -18.03
N LEU A 57 1.11 -2.19 -16.77
CA LEU A 57 -0.06 -2.74 -16.09
C LEU A 57 -1.35 -2.39 -16.84
N TYR A 58 -1.47 -1.17 -17.30
CA TYR A 58 -2.64 -0.70 -18.01
C TYR A 58 -2.81 -1.44 -19.34
N ARG A 59 -1.72 -1.65 -20.09
CA ARG A 59 -1.76 -2.44 -21.33
C ARG A 59 -2.19 -3.88 -21.05
N ASP A 60 -1.65 -4.51 -20.01
CA ASP A 60 -1.99 -5.88 -19.65
C ASP A 60 -3.46 -6.00 -19.23
N TYR A 61 -3.97 -4.99 -18.52
CA TYR A 61 -5.39 -4.92 -18.17
C TYR A 61 -6.27 -4.79 -19.42
N GLN A 62 -5.93 -3.87 -20.33
CA GLN A 62 -6.68 -3.68 -21.57
C GLN A 62 -6.67 -4.92 -22.46
N ALA A 63 -5.59 -5.69 -22.41
CA ALA A 63 -5.46 -6.94 -23.18
C ALA A 63 -6.12 -8.14 -22.49
N GLY A 64 -6.72 -7.94 -21.33
CA GLY A 64 -7.37 -9.02 -20.58
C GLY A 64 -6.41 -9.99 -19.89
N LYS A 65 -5.11 -9.65 -19.80
CA LYS A 65 -4.10 -10.51 -19.17
C LYS A 65 -4.15 -10.48 -17.65
N ILE A 66 -4.61 -9.37 -17.07
CA ILE A 66 -4.78 -9.21 -15.62
C ILE A 66 -6.15 -8.62 -15.35
N GLY A 67 -6.64 -8.82 -14.11
CA GLY A 67 -7.87 -8.21 -13.66
C GLY A 67 -7.67 -6.73 -13.33
N GLY A 68 -8.77 -6.02 -13.24
CA GLY A 68 -8.75 -4.60 -12.92
C GLY A 68 -9.95 -4.19 -12.09
N PRO A 69 -10.25 -2.89 -12.04
CA PRO A 69 -9.69 -1.84 -12.91
C PRO A 69 -8.24 -1.47 -12.60
N VAL A 70 -7.53 -0.98 -13.61
CA VAL A 70 -6.18 -0.46 -13.50
C VAL A 70 -6.17 0.98 -14.04
N ALA A 71 -5.62 1.92 -13.27
CA ALA A 71 -5.53 3.31 -13.68
C ALA A 71 -4.57 3.49 -14.85
N ALA A 72 -4.84 4.47 -15.72
CA ALA A 72 -3.93 4.84 -16.79
C ALA A 72 -2.64 5.46 -16.22
N PRO A 73 -1.53 5.47 -17.01
CA PRO A 73 -0.28 6.07 -16.55
C PRO A 73 -0.48 7.52 -16.09
N GLY A 74 0.05 7.85 -14.91
CA GLY A 74 -0.08 9.17 -14.32
C GLY A 74 -1.39 9.41 -13.56
N GLU A 75 -2.31 8.47 -13.58
CA GLU A 75 -3.60 8.59 -12.89
C GLU A 75 -3.69 7.77 -11.61
N SER A 76 -2.63 7.06 -11.26
CA SER A 76 -2.56 6.31 -10.00
C SER A 76 -1.78 7.09 -8.95
N PHE A 77 -2.27 7.12 -7.71
CA PHE A 77 -1.53 7.70 -6.59
C PHE A 77 -0.17 7.02 -6.37
N HIS A 78 -0.04 5.75 -6.75
CA HIS A 78 1.25 5.06 -6.72
C HIS A 78 2.32 5.74 -7.57
N ASN A 79 1.92 6.42 -8.65
CA ASN A 79 2.84 7.10 -9.55
C ASN A 79 3.50 8.33 -8.91
N TYR A 80 2.96 8.80 -7.80
CA TYR A 80 3.45 9.98 -7.08
C TYR A 80 4.08 9.62 -5.73
N GLY A 81 4.16 8.33 -5.42
CA GLY A 81 4.61 7.87 -4.10
C GLY A 81 3.59 8.16 -3.00
N LEU A 82 2.30 8.22 -3.32
CA LEU A 82 1.22 8.61 -2.42
C LEU A 82 0.20 7.51 -2.16
N ALA A 83 0.57 6.26 -2.45
CA ALA A 83 -0.26 5.09 -2.17
C ALA A 83 0.58 3.88 -1.84
N ILE A 84 0.01 2.99 -1.05
CA ILE A 84 0.59 1.67 -0.78
C ILE A 84 -0.48 0.61 -0.96
N ASP A 85 -0.03 -0.60 -1.28
CA ASP A 85 -0.82 -1.81 -1.18
C ASP A 85 -0.23 -2.68 -0.08
N TYR A 86 -1.09 -3.26 0.74
CA TYR A 86 -0.67 -4.04 1.90
C TYR A 86 -1.54 -5.25 2.11
N VAL A 87 -1.05 -6.16 2.93
CA VAL A 87 -1.79 -7.36 3.33
C VAL A 87 -1.56 -7.61 4.82
N PRO A 88 -2.64 -7.89 5.59
CA PRO A 88 -2.47 -8.32 6.99
C PRO A 88 -1.77 -9.66 7.05
N LEU A 89 -1.11 -9.93 8.16
CA LEU A 89 -0.38 -11.17 8.39
C LEU A 89 -1.01 -11.94 9.54
N MET A 90 -0.88 -13.26 9.47
CA MET A 90 -1.31 -14.18 10.52
C MET A 90 -0.11 -15.00 10.96
N LEU A 91 0.16 -15.03 12.26
CA LEU A 91 1.24 -15.87 12.80
C LEU A 91 0.78 -17.31 12.92
N THR A 92 1.54 -18.23 12.32
CA THR A 92 1.31 -19.67 12.40
C THR A 92 2.56 -20.36 12.95
N LYS A 93 2.46 -21.65 13.22
CA LYS A 93 3.64 -22.43 13.63
C LYS A 93 4.73 -22.49 12.55
N PHE A 94 4.40 -22.15 11.30
CA PHE A 94 5.35 -22.07 10.19
C PHE A 94 5.85 -20.67 9.91
N GLY A 95 5.57 -19.70 10.79
CA GLY A 95 5.90 -18.29 10.61
C GLY A 95 4.69 -17.49 10.17
N TYR A 96 4.92 -16.25 9.75
CA TYR A 96 3.85 -15.37 9.30
C TYR A 96 3.35 -15.79 7.92
N GLN A 97 2.03 -15.76 7.73
CA GLN A 97 1.37 -16.08 6.47
C GLN A 97 0.52 -14.89 6.02
N LEU A 98 0.35 -14.73 4.71
CA LEU A 98 -0.46 -13.66 4.14
C LEU A 98 -1.94 -13.96 4.36
N ALA A 99 -2.64 -13.04 5.02
CA ALA A 99 -4.05 -13.19 5.36
C ALA A 99 -4.95 -12.36 4.44
N TRP A 100 -4.91 -12.66 3.16
CA TRP A 100 -5.63 -11.90 2.12
C TRP A 100 -7.13 -11.78 2.36
N GLY A 101 -7.75 -12.76 2.98
CA GLY A 101 -9.20 -12.80 3.23
C GLY A 101 -9.63 -12.25 4.58
N ASP A 102 -8.73 -11.69 5.38
CA ASP A 102 -9.05 -11.22 6.73
C ASP A 102 -9.68 -9.81 6.66
N SER A 103 -10.98 -9.77 6.38
CA SER A 103 -11.72 -8.51 6.25
C SER A 103 -11.67 -7.66 7.51
N ASN A 104 -11.72 -8.28 8.70
CA ASN A 104 -11.66 -7.55 9.97
C ASN A 104 -10.32 -6.85 10.15
N ALA A 105 -9.22 -7.51 9.78
CA ALA A 105 -7.90 -6.91 9.86
C ALA A 105 -7.76 -5.70 8.92
N TYR A 106 -8.27 -5.81 7.70
CA TYR A 106 -8.28 -4.67 6.76
C TYR A 106 -9.08 -3.50 7.33
N LEU A 107 -10.27 -3.76 7.90
CA LEU A 107 -11.09 -2.70 8.48
C LEU A 107 -10.39 -2.02 9.66
N LYS A 108 -9.73 -2.78 10.52
CA LYS A 108 -8.95 -2.21 11.63
C LYS A 108 -7.80 -1.34 11.11
N ALA A 109 -7.07 -1.83 10.11
CA ALA A 109 -5.97 -1.09 9.51
C ALA A 109 -6.45 0.22 8.89
N GLN A 110 -7.59 0.21 8.21
CA GLN A 110 -8.19 1.41 7.62
C GLN A 110 -8.58 2.43 8.69
N LYS A 111 -9.22 1.98 9.77
CA LYS A 111 -9.61 2.87 10.87
C LYS A 111 -8.40 3.54 11.52
N ILE A 112 -7.32 2.79 11.72
CA ILE A 112 -6.07 3.35 12.22
C ILE A 112 -5.52 4.37 11.22
N GLY A 113 -5.63 4.06 9.93
CA GLY A 113 -5.16 4.94 8.86
C GLY A 113 -5.79 6.33 8.88
N TYR A 114 -7.07 6.44 9.23
CA TYR A 114 -7.73 7.74 9.31
C TYR A 114 -7.08 8.67 10.32
N ASN A 115 -6.44 8.15 11.36
CA ASN A 115 -5.71 8.96 12.34
C ASN A 115 -4.41 9.56 11.78
N HIS A 116 -3.97 9.07 10.62
CA HIS A 116 -2.73 9.49 9.97
C HIS A 116 -2.97 10.14 8.60
N GLN A 117 -4.19 10.59 8.33
CA GLN A 117 -4.61 11.14 7.05
C GLN A 117 -4.36 10.20 5.87
N LEU A 118 -4.66 8.92 6.11
CA LEU A 118 -4.62 7.87 5.09
C LEU A 118 -6.05 7.40 4.86
N THR A 119 -6.38 7.06 3.62
CA THR A 119 -7.73 6.63 3.26
C THR A 119 -7.70 5.45 2.28
N PRO A 120 -8.60 4.47 2.45
CA PRO A 120 -8.79 3.45 1.42
C PRO A 120 -9.53 4.04 0.23
N ILE A 121 -9.61 3.27 -0.85
CA ILE A 121 -10.51 3.58 -1.97
C ILE A 121 -11.55 2.46 -2.10
N ASP A 122 -12.71 2.81 -2.62
CA ASP A 122 -13.80 1.85 -2.76
C ASP A 122 -13.41 0.68 -3.66
N GLY A 123 -13.76 -0.52 -3.22
CA GLY A 123 -13.51 -1.73 -3.98
C GLY A 123 -12.10 -2.33 -3.85
N GLU A 124 -11.19 -1.68 -3.11
CA GLU A 124 -9.82 -2.17 -2.91
C GLU A 124 -9.44 -2.15 -1.44
N SER A 125 -9.63 -3.29 -0.75
CA SER A 125 -9.30 -3.43 0.68
C SER A 125 -7.82 -3.23 0.96
N CYS A 126 -6.96 -3.67 0.04
CA CYS A 126 -5.51 -3.66 0.20
C CYS A 126 -4.86 -2.30 -0.10
N HIS A 127 -5.63 -1.33 -0.59
CA HIS A 127 -5.09 -0.04 -1.03
C HIS A 127 -5.35 1.04 0.02
N ILE A 128 -4.33 1.83 0.31
CA ILE A 128 -4.43 3.01 1.16
C ILE A 128 -3.64 4.14 0.52
N GLN A 129 -4.17 5.36 0.54
CA GLN A 129 -3.56 6.49 -0.12
C GLN A 129 -3.63 7.76 0.72
N ASP A 130 -2.94 8.80 0.26
CA ASP A 130 -2.86 10.09 0.94
C ASP A 130 -4.23 10.79 0.89
N ALA A 131 -4.83 11.01 2.06
CA ALA A 131 -6.13 11.64 2.18
C ALA A 131 -6.13 13.15 1.92
N ARG A 132 -4.94 13.77 1.76
CA ARG A 132 -4.84 15.19 1.44
C ARG A 132 -5.37 15.52 0.03
N PHE A 133 -5.38 14.53 -0.86
CA PHE A 133 -5.82 14.73 -2.25
C PHE A 133 -6.98 13.77 -2.55
N LYS A 134 -8.02 14.28 -3.20
CA LYS A 134 -9.19 13.46 -3.56
C LYS A 134 -8.95 12.65 -4.82
N THR A 135 -8.30 13.26 -5.81
CA THR A 135 -8.00 12.62 -7.09
C THR A 135 -6.56 12.92 -7.49
N PHE A 136 -6.05 12.17 -8.46
CA PHE A 136 -4.69 12.42 -8.98
C PHE A 136 -4.55 13.84 -9.55
N ALA A 137 -5.63 14.45 -10.03
CA ALA A 137 -5.61 15.81 -10.57
C ALA A 137 -5.31 16.88 -9.50
N ASP A 138 -5.58 16.57 -8.24
CA ASP A 138 -5.33 17.48 -7.11
C ASP A 138 -3.88 17.44 -6.62
N ILE A 139 -3.09 16.47 -7.09
CA ILE A 139 -1.71 16.32 -6.66
C ILE A 139 -0.85 17.39 -7.32
N PRO A 140 -0.07 18.16 -6.53
CA PRO A 140 0.82 19.18 -7.10
C PRO A 140 1.82 18.58 -8.08
N LYS A 141 2.04 19.23 -9.22
CA LYS A 141 2.93 18.74 -10.28
C LYS A 141 4.37 18.50 -9.82
N GLY A 142 4.84 19.23 -8.83
CA GLY A 142 6.19 19.09 -8.31
C GLY A 142 6.38 17.87 -7.39
N LEU A 143 5.33 17.10 -7.08
CA LEU A 143 5.41 15.93 -6.21
C LEU A 143 5.76 14.64 -6.94
N ILE A 144 5.93 14.67 -8.26
CA ILE A 144 6.32 13.47 -9.02
C ILE A 144 7.71 13.02 -8.58
N LYS A 145 7.81 11.75 -8.24
CA LYS A 145 9.10 11.13 -7.89
C LYS A 145 9.89 10.75 -9.13
#